data_7420c678b74e3fdcb2bb50b036c03829
#
_entry.id   7420c678b74e3fdcb2bb50b036c03829
#
_cell.length_a   1.000
_cell.length_b   1.000
_cell.length_c   1.000
_cell.angle_alpha   90.00
_cell.angle_beta   90.00
_cell.angle_gamma   90.00
#
_symmetry.space_group_name_H-M   'P 1'
#
loop_
_entity.id
_entity.type
_entity.pdbx_description
1 polymer ?
#
loop_
_entity_poly.entity_id
_entity_poly.type
_entity_poly.pdbx_seq_one_letter_code
_entity_poly.pdbx_strand_id
1 'polypeptide(L)'
;YYIKRGDFDTAWDTFEQGMKTVLTVRDFTQIFDAYAETSENVISLMMEELEDEGDEANDNTDTKDRAQQEAEIDRRMQDFEALMERRPFLVNDVLLRRNQDDVQEWEKRVTLWGDNDEMVIATYKNALETINPRKATANLHQFYIHFAQFYEDGGSLGRTDPSAVERDVAAARQIFER
;
A
#
# COMPACT_ATOMS: atom_id res chain seq x y z
N TYR A 1 -11.22 -3.21 -22.78
CA TYR A 1 -12.48 -2.68 -23.28
C TYR A 1 -12.66 -1.20 -22.93
N TYR A 2 -12.61 -0.82 -21.66
CA TYR A 2 -12.77 0.56 -21.18
C TYR A 2 -11.67 1.49 -21.67
N ILE A 3 -10.41 1.06 -21.64
CA ILE A 3 -9.25 1.81 -22.14
C ILE A 3 -9.45 2.22 -23.61
N LYS A 4 -9.93 1.31 -24.45
CA LYS A 4 -10.21 1.60 -25.87
C LYS A 4 -11.34 2.61 -26.11
N ARG A 5 -12.14 2.90 -25.07
CA ARG A 5 -13.22 3.88 -25.08
C ARG A 5 -12.85 5.21 -24.42
N GLY A 6 -11.64 5.30 -23.87
CA GLY A 6 -11.22 6.47 -23.07
C GLY A 6 -11.87 6.55 -21.69
N ASP A 7 -12.52 5.49 -21.23
CA ASP A 7 -13.09 5.40 -19.88
C ASP A 7 -12.06 4.85 -18.91
N PHE A 8 -11.11 5.69 -18.57
CA PHE A 8 -9.97 5.30 -17.72
C PHE A 8 -10.39 5.05 -16.28
N ASP A 9 -11.33 5.82 -15.73
CA ASP A 9 -11.76 5.68 -14.34
C ASP A 9 -12.40 4.32 -14.09
N THR A 10 -13.28 3.87 -14.99
CA THR A 10 -13.84 2.51 -14.92
C THR A 10 -12.78 1.42 -15.13
N ALA A 11 -11.76 1.68 -15.95
CA ALA A 11 -10.65 0.75 -16.12
C ALA A 11 -9.83 0.61 -14.82
N TRP A 12 -9.52 1.72 -14.16
CA TRP A 12 -8.79 1.74 -12.89
C TRP A 12 -9.58 1.03 -11.79
N ASP A 13 -10.86 1.32 -11.64
CA ASP A 13 -11.73 0.63 -10.69
C ASP A 13 -11.76 -0.89 -10.92
N THR A 14 -11.76 -1.31 -12.18
CA THR A 14 -11.72 -2.73 -12.54
C THR A 14 -10.41 -3.39 -12.13
N PHE A 15 -9.26 -2.75 -12.33
CA PHE A 15 -7.97 -3.23 -11.87
C PHE A 15 -7.89 -3.30 -10.35
N GLU A 16 -8.31 -2.24 -9.66
CA GLU A 16 -8.35 -2.20 -8.19
C GLU A 16 -9.23 -3.33 -7.62
N GLN A 17 -10.39 -3.56 -8.20
CA GLN A 17 -11.26 -4.66 -7.79
C GLN A 17 -10.65 -6.03 -8.07
N GLY A 18 -10.01 -6.19 -9.22
CA GLY A 18 -9.27 -7.41 -9.57
C GLY A 18 -8.19 -7.72 -8.54
N MET A 19 -7.36 -6.76 -8.18
CA MET A 19 -6.30 -6.92 -7.18
C MET A 19 -6.84 -7.28 -5.78
N LYS A 20 -8.04 -6.80 -5.43
CA LYS A 20 -8.69 -7.12 -4.14
C LYS A 20 -9.31 -8.51 -4.07
N THR A 21 -9.55 -9.16 -5.21
CA THR A 21 -10.28 -10.44 -5.27
C THR A 21 -9.39 -11.65 -5.50
N VAL A 22 -8.22 -11.48 -6.10
CA VAL A 22 -7.30 -12.59 -6.41
C VAL A 22 -6.69 -13.22 -5.15
N LEU A 23 -6.45 -14.52 -5.22
CA LEU A 23 -5.93 -15.34 -4.12
C LEU A 23 -4.50 -15.83 -4.36
N THR A 24 -3.93 -15.58 -5.55
CA THR A 24 -2.57 -15.98 -5.87
C THR A 24 -1.71 -14.78 -6.24
N VAL A 25 -0.45 -14.81 -5.83
CA VAL A 25 0.52 -13.76 -6.17
C VAL A 25 0.72 -13.69 -7.68
N ARG A 26 0.64 -14.82 -8.38
CA ARG A 26 0.77 -14.87 -9.85
C ARG A 26 -0.33 -14.06 -10.54
N ASP A 27 -1.58 -14.30 -10.16
CA ASP A 27 -2.72 -13.59 -10.76
C ASP A 27 -2.68 -12.11 -10.40
N PHE A 28 -2.31 -11.81 -9.14
CA PHE A 28 -2.07 -10.44 -8.69
C PHE A 28 -1.03 -9.74 -9.57
N THR A 29 0.13 -10.37 -9.78
CA THR A 29 1.22 -9.78 -10.56
C THR A 29 0.77 -9.47 -11.99
N GLN A 30 0.03 -10.37 -12.62
CA GLN A 30 -0.50 -10.13 -13.98
C GLN A 30 -1.44 -8.92 -14.04
N ILE A 31 -2.32 -8.76 -13.05
CA ILE A 31 -3.24 -7.62 -12.99
C ILE A 31 -2.48 -6.34 -12.67
N PHE A 32 -1.56 -6.39 -11.71
CA PHE A 32 -0.76 -5.25 -11.30
C PHE A 32 0.13 -4.74 -12.44
N ASP A 33 0.84 -5.64 -13.11
CA ASP A 33 1.73 -5.29 -14.23
C ASP A 33 0.93 -4.70 -15.39
N ALA A 34 -0.25 -5.25 -15.71
CA ALA A 34 -1.15 -4.70 -16.70
C ALA A 34 -1.68 -3.31 -16.30
N TYR A 35 -1.97 -3.09 -15.03
CA TYR A 35 -2.39 -1.78 -14.50
C TYR A 35 -1.25 -0.76 -14.61
N ALA A 36 -0.05 -1.12 -14.15
CA ALA A 36 1.13 -0.27 -14.21
C ALA A 36 1.49 0.11 -15.66
N GLU A 37 1.58 -0.87 -16.57
CA GLU A 37 1.86 -0.64 -18.00
C GLU A 37 0.81 0.27 -18.64
N THR A 38 -0.47 0.05 -18.32
CA THR A 38 -1.55 0.91 -18.85
C THR A 38 -1.44 2.34 -18.34
N SER A 39 -1.12 2.51 -17.04
CA SER A 39 -0.94 3.84 -16.42
C SER A 39 0.22 4.58 -17.06
N GLU A 40 1.38 3.92 -17.23
CA GLU A 40 2.55 4.50 -17.92
C GLU A 40 2.23 4.91 -19.36
N ASN A 41 1.53 4.05 -20.11
CA ASN A 41 1.16 4.35 -21.50
C ASN A 41 0.20 5.54 -21.58
N VAL A 42 -0.77 5.65 -20.69
CA VAL A 42 -1.70 6.79 -20.66
C VAL A 42 -0.96 8.08 -20.35
N ILE A 43 -0.08 8.08 -19.34
CA ILE A 43 0.74 9.25 -18.98
C ILE A 43 1.62 9.66 -20.15
N SER A 44 2.28 8.71 -20.81
CA SER A 44 3.16 8.97 -21.96
C SER A 44 2.41 9.60 -23.15
N LEU A 45 1.21 9.07 -23.46
CA LEU A 45 0.35 9.62 -24.52
C LEU A 45 -0.11 11.05 -24.19
N MET A 46 -0.50 11.32 -22.95
CA MET A 46 -0.90 12.66 -22.53
C MET A 46 0.26 13.65 -22.58
N MET A 47 1.49 13.22 -22.27
CA MET A 47 2.68 14.05 -22.40
C MET A 47 3.00 14.35 -23.87
N GLU A 48 2.90 13.36 -24.75
CA GLU A 48 3.11 13.52 -26.19
C GLU A 48 2.08 14.49 -26.80
N GLU A 49 0.80 14.36 -26.44
CA GLU A 49 -0.26 15.30 -26.86
C GLU A 49 0.02 16.72 -26.40
N LEU A 50 0.50 16.91 -25.16
CA LEU A 50 0.86 18.23 -24.61
C LEU A 50 2.05 18.88 -25.34
N GLU A 51 3.05 18.07 -25.76
CA GLU A 51 4.20 18.54 -26.53
C GLU A 51 3.79 18.97 -27.95
N ASP A 52 2.97 18.18 -28.64
CA ASP A 52 2.49 18.46 -29.99
C ASP A 52 1.64 19.74 -30.05
N GLU A 53 0.75 19.97 -29.07
CA GLU A 53 -0.05 21.20 -28.97
C GLU A 53 0.82 22.43 -28.69
N GLY A 54 1.99 22.27 -28.08
CA GLY A 54 2.93 23.38 -27.77
C GLY A 54 3.53 24.05 -28.99
N ASP A 55 3.64 23.34 -30.10
CA ASP A 55 4.24 23.86 -31.36
C ASP A 55 3.23 24.67 -32.22
N GLU A 56 1.92 24.54 -31.96
CA GLU A 56 0.86 25.22 -32.73
C GLU A 56 0.20 26.42 -32.01
N ALA A 57 0.51 26.68 -30.73
CA ALA A 57 -0.19 27.64 -29.89
C ALA A 57 0.09 29.10 -30.23
N ASN A 58 -0.91 29.81 -30.75
CA ASN A 58 -0.86 31.24 -31.06
C ASN A 58 -1.99 32.10 -30.42
N ASP A 59 -2.70 31.63 -29.35
CA ASP A 59 -3.76 32.41 -28.71
C ASP A 59 -3.92 32.17 -27.21
N ASN A 60 -4.35 33.21 -26.47
CA ASN A 60 -4.49 33.29 -25.01
C ASN A 60 -5.52 32.31 -24.38
N THR A 61 -6.31 31.58 -25.18
CA THR A 61 -7.29 30.60 -24.70
C THR A 61 -6.62 29.26 -24.36
N ASP A 62 -5.51 28.93 -25.04
CA ASP A 62 -4.76 27.67 -24.90
C ASP A 62 -4.02 27.53 -23.56
N THR A 63 -3.63 28.64 -22.93
CA THR A 63 -2.82 28.59 -21.70
C THR A 63 -3.57 27.98 -20.50
N LYS A 64 -4.90 28.13 -20.45
CA LYS A 64 -5.71 27.60 -19.36
C LYS A 64 -5.99 26.10 -19.54
N ASP A 65 -6.23 25.70 -20.77
CA ASP A 65 -6.47 24.27 -21.10
C ASP A 65 -5.17 23.48 -20.94
N ARG A 66 -4.02 24.06 -21.34
CA ARG A 66 -2.71 23.47 -21.13
C ARG A 66 -2.36 23.30 -19.65
N ALA A 67 -2.65 24.30 -18.80
CA ALA A 67 -2.42 24.17 -17.36
C ALA A 67 -3.30 23.09 -16.71
N GLN A 68 -4.50 22.85 -17.25
CA GLN A 68 -5.38 21.77 -16.78
C GLN A 68 -4.84 20.40 -17.22
N GLN A 69 -4.32 20.28 -18.42
CA GLN A 69 -3.68 19.05 -18.91
C GLN A 69 -2.42 18.72 -18.11
N GLU A 70 -1.55 19.70 -17.85
CA GLU A 70 -0.37 19.54 -16.98
C GLU A 70 -0.75 19.06 -15.59
N ALA A 71 -1.77 19.66 -14.96
CA ALA A 71 -2.25 19.27 -13.66
C ALA A 71 -2.85 17.84 -13.65
N GLU A 72 -3.50 17.43 -14.73
CA GLU A 72 -4.03 16.05 -14.85
C GLU A 72 -2.89 15.03 -15.03
N ILE A 73 -1.85 15.36 -15.79
CA ILE A 73 -0.66 14.53 -15.92
C ILE A 73 0.03 14.37 -14.56
N ASP A 74 0.24 15.47 -13.83
CA ASP A 74 0.83 15.43 -12.49
C ASP A 74 0.01 14.57 -11.53
N ARG A 75 -1.31 14.67 -11.56
CA ARG A 75 -2.20 13.84 -10.76
C ARG A 75 -2.02 12.35 -11.08
N ARG A 76 -1.99 11.99 -12.36
CA ARG A 76 -1.82 10.60 -12.79
C ARG A 76 -0.44 10.06 -12.46
N MET A 77 0.59 10.88 -12.52
CA MET A 77 1.93 10.49 -12.06
C MET A 77 1.94 10.22 -10.56
N GLN A 78 1.31 11.06 -9.74
CA GLN A 78 1.17 10.83 -8.30
C GLN A 78 0.37 9.56 -7.99
N ASP A 79 -0.73 9.30 -8.72
CA ASP A 79 -1.53 8.08 -8.58
C ASP A 79 -0.71 6.83 -8.94
N PHE A 80 0.14 6.93 -9.97
CA PHE A 80 1.04 5.85 -10.37
C PHE A 80 2.14 5.59 -9.34
N GLU A 81 2.77 6.64 -8.81
CA GLU A 81 3.76 6.51 -7.73
C GLU A 81 3.13 5.86 -6.49
N ALA A 82 1.95 6.32 -6.08
CA ALA A 82 1.20 5.74 -4.96
C ALA A 82 0.83 4.26 -5.21
N LEU A 83 0.50 3.88 -6.45
CA LEU A 83 0.27 2.49 -6.83
C LEU A 83 1.52 1.63 -6.64
N MET A 84 2.69 2.12 -7.07
CA MET A 84 3.96 1.42 -6.92
C MET A 84 4.37 1.28 -5.46
N GLU A 85 4.19 2.31 -4.65
CA GLU A 85 4.46 2.26 -3.20
C GLU A 85 3.55 1.27 -2.45
N ARG A 86 2.30 1.12 -2.88
CA ARG A 86 1.36 0.15 -2.29
C ARG A 86 1.64 -1.31 -2.67
N ARG A 87 2.46 -1.57 -3.68
CA ARG A 87 2.71 -2.92 -4.20
C ARG A 87 3.08 -3.95 -3.12
N PRO A 88 4.02 -3.67 -2.19
CA PRO A 88 4.37 -4.61 -1.12
C PRO A 88 3.18 -4.96 -0.22
N PHE A 89 2.36 -3.96 0.13
CA PHE A 89 1.14 -4.15 0.93
C PHE A 89 0.11 -5.00 0.20
N LEU A 90 -0.09 -4.75 -1.09
CA LEU A 90 -1.04 -5.49 -1.92
C LEU A 90 -0.63 -6.96 -2.08
N VAL A 91 0.67 -7.24 -2.27
CA VAL A 91 1.19 -8.62 -2.28
C VAL A 91 0.96 -9.32 -0.94
N ASN A 92 1.26 -8.64 0.16
CA ASN A 92 1.01 -9.16 1.51
C ASN A 92 -0.49 -9.41 1.75
N ASP A 93 -1.38 -8.53 1.26
CA ASP A 93 -2.84 -8.75 1.32
C ASP A 93 -3.28 -10.03 0.60
N VAL A 94 -2.69 -10.33 -0.57
CA VAL A 94 -2.96 -11.58 -1.30
C VAL A 94 -2.56 -12.79 -0.48
N LEU A 95 -1.38 -12.75 0.15
CA LEU A 95 -0.84 -13.85 0.95
C LEU A 95 -1.68 -14.07 2.22
N LEU A 96 -2.08 -13.01 2.90
CA LEU A 96 -2.95 -13.09 4.08
C LEU A 96 -4.38 -13.53 3.72
N ARG A 97 -4.93 -13.15 2.56
CA ARG A 97 -6.22 -13.69 2.09
C ARG A 97 -6.15 -15.18 1.81
N ARG A 98 -5.01 -15.66 1.31
CA ARG A 98 -4.77 -17.09 1.07
C ARG A 98 -4.64 -17.88 2.37
N ASN A 99 -3.91 -17.32 3.34
CA ASN A 99 -3.70 -17.93 4.64
C ASN A 99 -3.60 -16.85 5.72
N GLN A 100 -4.73 -16.57 6.37
CA GLN A 100 -4.81 -15.58 7.45
C GLN A 100 -4.12 -16.02 8.74
N ASP A 101 -3.74 -17.30 8.87
CA ASP A 101 -3.03 -17.86 10.01
C ASP A 101 -1.50 -17.81 9.84
N ASP A 102 -1.00 -17.15 8.78
CA ASP A 102 0.42 -17.04 8.49
C ASP A 102 1.08 -15.92 9.30
N VAL A 103 1.68 -16.31 10.42
CA VAL A 103 2.37 -15.39 11.36
C VAL A 103 3.48 -14.60 10.68
N GLN A 104 4.23 -15.22 9.75
CA GLN A 104 5.34 -14.55 9.07
C GLN A 104 4.86 -13.44 8.13
N GLU A 105 3.73 -13.62 7.48
CA GLU A 105 3.14 -12.57 6.63
C GLU A 105 2.60 -11.41 7.49
N TRP A 106 2.09 -11.66 8.68
CA TRP A 106 1.73 -10.61 9.62
C TRP A 106 2.95 -9.83 10.13
N GLU A 107 4.08 -10.50 10.41
CA GLU A 107 5.34 -9.84 10.77
C GLU A 107 5.88 -8.96 9.64
N LYS A 108 5.80 -9.45 8.40
CA LYS A 108 6.15 -8.62 7.22
C LYS A 108 5.27 -7.39 7.14
N ARG A 109 3.96 -7.51 7.39
CA ARG A 109 3.04 -6.36 7.40
C ARG A 109 3.42 -5.31 8.43
N VAL A 110 3.78 -5.75 9.63
CA VAL A 110 4.32 -4.85 10.68
C VAL A 110 5.56 -4.13 10.17
N THR A 111 6.49 -4.85 9.54
CA THR A 111 7.72 -4.26 9.00
C THR A 111 7.45 -3.26 7.88
N LEU A 112 6.45 -3.50 7.03
CA LEU A 112 6.07 -2.59 5.94
C LEU A 112 5.57 -1.22 6.42
N TRP A 113 4.97 -1.15 7.61
CA TRP A 113 4.52 0.10 8.19
C TRP A 113 5.66 0.98 8.73
N GLY A 114 6.86 0.40 8.94
CA GLY A 114 8.05 1.12 9.36
C GLY A 114 7.82 1.92 10.65
N ASP A 115 7.89 3.25 10.55
CA ASP A 115 7.77 4.16 11.68
C ASP A 115 6.32 4.62 11.96
N ASN A 116 5.33 4.03 11.30
CA ASN A 116 3.92 4.34 11.56
C ASN A 116 3.40 3.48 12.72
N ASP A 117 3.63 3.95 13.95
CA ASP A 117 3.31 3.23 15.18
C ASP A 117 1.83 2.88 15.32
N GLU A 118 0.93 3.76 14.86
CA GLU A 118 -0.51 3.51 14.90
C GLU A 118 -0.87 2.29 14.05
N MET A 119 -0.35 2.23 12.83
CA MET A 119 -0.61 1.12 11.90
C MET A 119 0.09 -0.18 12.34
N VAL A 120 1.26 -0.07 12.94
CA VAL A 120 1.96 -1.22 13.56
C VAL A 120 1.11 -1.82 14.66
N ILE A 121 0.62 -1.01 15.60
CA ILE A 121 -0.25 -1.46 16.71
C ILE A 121 -1.56 -2.06 16.18
N ALA A 122 -2.19 -1.38 15.22
CA ALA A 122 -3.42 -1.87 14.59
C ALA A 122 -3.19 -3.23 13.90
N THR A 123 -2.05 -3.41 13.25
CA THR A 123 -1.69 -4.68 12.59
C THR A 123 -1.49 -5.80 13.60
N TYR A 124 -0.77 -5.57 14.69
CA TYR A 124 -0.61 -6.56 15.77
C TYR A 124 -1.96 -6.98 16.36
N LYS A 125 -2.83 -6.01 16.69
CA LYS A 125 -4.16 -6.29 17.24
C LYS A 125 -5.01 -7.11 16.27
N ASN A 126 -5.07 -6.71 15.01
CA ASN A 126 -5.82 -7.42 13.97
C ASN A 126 -5.29 -8.85 13.76
N ALA A 127 -3.98 -9.02 13.74
CA ALA A 127 -3.36 -10.34 13.62
C ALA A 127 -3.76 -11.27 14.79
N LEU A 128 -3.69 -10.77 16.04
CA LEU A 128 -4.03 -11.55 17.23
C LEU A 128 -5.52 -11.89 17.33
N GLU A 129 -6.40 -11.11 16.70
CA GLU A 129 -7.83 -11.39 16.57
C GLU A 129 -8.12 -12.40 15.45
N THR A 130 -7.31 -12.40 14.39
CA THR A 130 -7.53 -13.18 13.17
C THR A 130 -6.89 -14.56 13.23
N ILE A 131 -5.65 -14.65 13.73
CA ILE A 131 -4.86 -15.88 13.73
C ILE A 131 -5.50 -16.92 14.66
N ASN A 132 -5.81 -18.09 14.12
CA ASN A 132 -6.20 -19.23 14.93
C ASN A 132 -4.95 -19.91 15.52
N PRO A 133 -4.75 -19.93 16.85
CA PRO A 133 -3.54 -20.50 17.46
C PRO A 133 -3.26 -21.96 17.09
N ARG A 134 -4.31 -22.72 16.73
CA ARG A 134 -4.18 -24.13 16.34
C ARG A 134 -3.70 -24.32 14.89
N LYS A 135 -3.78 -23.26 14.07
CA LYS A 135 -3.45 -23.27 12.64
C LYS A 135 -2.26 -22.39 12.31
N ALA A 136 -1.75 -21.65 13.30
CA ALA A 136 -0.61 -20.75 13.12
C ALA A 136 0.59 -21.48 12.50
N THR A 137 1.16 -20.90 11.44
CA THR A 137 2.22 -21.51 10.64
C THR A 137 3.61 -21.40 11.26
N ALA A 138 3.79 -20.51 12.25
CA ALA A 138 5.06 -20.27 12.93
C ALA A 138 4.83 -20.01 14.42
N ASN A 139 5.90 -19.66 15.12
CA ASN A 139 5.90 -19.42 16.57
C ASN A 139 5.06 -18.20 16.95
N LEU A 140 3.77 -18.37 17.09
CA LEU A 140 2.84 -17.29 17.46
C LEU A 140 3.26 -16.60 18.77
N HIS A 141 3.87 -17.33 19.72
CA HIS A 141 4.37 -16.74 20.97
C HIS A 141 5.44 -15.66 20.73
N GLN A 142 6.30 -15.79 19.70
CA GLN A 142 7.26 -14.77 19.37
C GLN A 142 6.58 -13.49 18.85
N PHE A 143 5.48 -13.64 18.12
CA PHE A 143 4.69 -12.50 17.67
C PHE A 143 4.12 -11.68 18.85
N TYR A 144 3.65 -12.35 19.90
CA TYR A 144 3.25 -11.70 21.15
C TYR A 144 4.42 -10.98 21.83
N ILE A 145 5.60 -11.63 21.87
CA ILE A 145 6.82 -11.05 22.45
C ILE A 145 7.23 -9.79 21.68
N HIS A 146 7.27 -9.82 20.36
CA HIS A 146 7.61 -8.67 19.52
C HIS A 146 6.64 -7.50 19.74
N PHE A 147 5.33 -7.81 19.86
CA PHE A 147 4.35 -6.76 20.17
C PHE A 147 4.55 -6.13 21.57
N ALA A 148 4.83 -6.94 22.57
CA ALA A 148 5.14 -6.43 23.92
C ALA A 148 6.42 -5.60 23.92
N GLN A 149 7.48 -6.07 23.25
CA GLN A 149 8.74 -5.33 23.09
C GLN A 149 8.54 -4.00 22.38
N PHE A 150 7.66 -3.95 21.37
CA PHE A 150 7.33 -2.70 20.69
C PHE A 150 6.83 -1.62 21.66
N TYR A 151 5.99 -1.98 22.65
CA TYR A 151 5.55 -1.05 23.69
C TYR A 151 6.66 -0.75 24.73
N GLU A 152 7.45 -1.75 25.09
CA GLU A 152 8.59 -1.57 26.04
C GLU A 152 9.65 -0.64 25.45
N ASP A 153 9.88 -0.71 24.14
CA ASP A 153 10.82 0.15 23.43
C ASP A 153 10.29 1.57 23.20
N GLY A 154 8.99 1.82 23.45
CA GLY A 154 8.33 3.10 23.19
C GLY A 154 8.08 3.35 21.70
N GLY A 155 7.77 2.30 20.95
CA GLY A 155 7.48 2.35 19.52
C GLY A 155 8.71 2.59 18.63
N SER A 156 8.51 3.15 17.46
CA SER A 156 9.58 3.46 16.49
C SER A 156 10.52 4.54 17.02
N LEU A 157 9.98 5.57 17.66
CA LEU A 157 10.75 6.67 18.21
C LEU A 157 11.67 6.21 19.36
N GLY A 158 11.19 5.31 20.22
CA GLY A 158 11.97 4.73 21.30
C GLY A 158 13.15 3.87 20.85
N ARG A 159 13.05 3.26 19.68
CA ARG A 159 14.16 2.53 19.04
C ARG A 159 15.28 3.44 18.56
N THR A 160 14.94 4.67 18.14
CA THR A 160 15.91 5.67 17.65
C THR A 160 16.46 6.55 18.76
N ASP A 161 15.63 6.91 19.75
CA ASP A 161 16.02 7.71 20.93
C ASP A 161 15.32 7.19 22.20
N PRO A 162 15.93 6.23 22.91
CA PRO A 162 15.35 5.64 24.13
C PRO A 162 15.12 6.64 25.27
N SER A 163 15.75 7.83 25.21
CA SER A 163 15.60 8.87 26.24
C SER A 163 14.43 9.81 26.02
N ALA A 164 13.88 9.84 24.79
CA ALA A 164 12.87 10.80 24.37
C ALA A 164 11.43 10.33 24.59
N VAL A 165 11.20 9.03 24.85
CA VAL A 165 9.87 8.42 24.86
C VAL A 165 9.56 7.70 26.16
N GLU A 166 8.38 7.95 26.71
CA GLU A 166 7.81 7.23 27.84
C GLU A 166 7.39 5.82 27.40
N ARG A 167 7.93 4.81 28.06
CA ARG A 167 7.66 3.40 27.73
C ARG A 167 6.31 2.97 28.31
N ASP A 168 5.47 2.37 27.49
CA ASP A 168 4.17 1.84 27.96
C ASP A 168 4.30 0.40 28.47
N VAL A 169 4.92 0.28 29.64
CA VAL A 169 5.11 -1.01 30.34
C VAL A 169 3.75 -1.64 30.72
N ALA A 170 2.71 -0.83 30.95
CA ALA A 170 1.40 -1.32 31.30
C ALA A 170 0.72 -2.01 30.08
N ALA A 171 0.79 -1.41 28.91
CA ALA A 171 0.31 -2.01 27.68
C ALA A 171 1.08 -3.29 27.33
N ALA A 172 2.42 -3.29 27.45
CA ALA A 172 3.23 -4.48 27.23
C ALA A 172 2.81 -5.64 28.14
N ARG A 173 2.57 -5.37 29.42
CA ARG A 173 2.09 -6.40 30.39
C ARG A 173 0.75 -7.00 29.99
N GLN A 174 -0.21 -6.19 29.55
CA GLN A 174 -1.53 -6.68 29.13
C GLN A 174 -1.47 -7.66 27.95
N ILE A 175 -0.45 -7.57 27.12
CA ILE A 175 -0.26 -8.50 25.99
C ILE A 175 0.12 -9.89 26.51
N PHE A 176 0.94 -9.98 27.54
CA PHE A 176 1.35 -11.26 28.13
C PHE A 176 0.23 -11.92 28.99
N GLU A 177 -0.76 -11.16 29.41
CA GLU A 177 -1.88 -11.66 30.22
C GLU A 177 -3.04 -12.25 29.35
N ARG A 178 -2.96 -12.16 28.03
CA ARG A 178 -3.93 -12.74 27.06
C ARG A 178 -3.50 -14.11 26.58
#